data_e8903abc306a57b461faade685559dfc
#
_entry.id   e8903abc306a57b461faade685559dfc
#
_cell.length_a   1.000
_cell.length_b   1.000
_cell.length_c   1.000
_cell.angle_alpha   90.00
_cell.angle_beta   90.00
_cell.angle_gamma   90.00
#
_symmetry.space_group_name_H-M   'P 1'
#
loop_
_entity.id
_entity.type
_entity.pdbx_description
1 polymer ?
#
loop_
_entity_poly.entity_id
_entity_poly.type
_entity_poly.pdbx_seq_one_letter_code
_entity_poly.pdbx_strand_id
1 'polypeptide(L)'
;GKGVVFATGTPLSNSVTELHTMMRYLNYDFLASHNNMQNFDNWVSTFGVQKKEYELAPAGNKFKERTRIAEYANLPELMSMFKTIADVRTADTLNLKVPDCELHIVDVEPTELQTELVEELSDRADEVNNGSVDPSQDNMLKITGDGRKLGLDPRLINPSFEDDPGTKLNVCVNNVFDIYEKTSDKKLTQIVFCDLGVPSKNSSADGNKDDDTKSVAELDSLEESGKFCVYDDIRDKLIAKGVSADEIAYIHNAKSETQKSELFAKVRSGEVRILLGSTGKMGTGTNVQDRIIALHDLDVPWRPSDLEQRRGRMVRQGNINDKVHLYRYVTKGTFDAYSYQLLEKKQKFISQIMTSKEPGRKCADVDQA
;
A
#
# COMPACT_ATOMS: atom_id res chain seq x y z
N GLY A 1 -9.78 -23.48 -17.18
CA GLY A 1 -9.81 -24.72 -16.42
C GLY A 1 -11.19 -25.02 -15.87
N LYS A 2 -11.57 -26.29 -15.80
CA LYS A 2 -12.84 -26.67 -15.18
C LYS A 2 -12.63 -26.78 -13.66
N GLY A 3 -13.59 -26.26 -12.85
CA GLY A 3 -13.56 -26.39 -11.40
C GLY A 3 -12.66 -25.38 -10.67
N VAL A 4 -12.30 -24.26 -11.30
CA VAL A 4 -11.54 -23.17 -10.69
C VAL A 4 -12.49 -22.04 -10.30
N VAL A 5 -12.39 -21.58 -9.05
CA VAL A 5 -13.13 -20.42 -8.53
C VAL A 5 -12.13 -19.49 -7.86
N PHE A 6 -12.17 -18.21 -8.21
CA PHE A 6 -11.43 -17.15 -7.54
C PHE A 6 -12.41 -16.34 -6.70
N ALA A 7 -12.10 -16.22 -5.39
CA ALA A 7 -12.82 -15.34 -4.49
C ALA A 7 -11.88 -14.22 -4.03
N THR A 8 -12.19 -12.98 -4.36
CA THR A 8 -11.35 -11.83 -4.03
C THR A 8 -12.19 -10.59 -3.79
N GLY A 9 -11.78 -9.75 -2.82
CA GLY A 9 -12.34 -8.41 -2.61
C GLY A 9 -11.72 -7.34 -3.53
N THR A 10 -10.61 -7.66 -4.21
CA THR A 10 -9.86 -6.73 -5.06
C THR A 10 -9.46 -7.42 -6.36
N PRO A 11 -10.41 -7.61 -7.30
CA PRO A 11 -10.15 -8.30 -8.56
C PRO A 11 -9.15 -7.57 -9.46
N LEU A 12 -9.06 -6.25 -9.32
CA LEU A 12 -8.05 -5.40 -9.92
C LEU A 12 -7.22 -4.78 -8.80
N SER A 13 -5.97 -5.18 -8.69
CA SER A 13 -5.08 -4.70 -7.64
C SER A 13 -4.24 -3.50 -8.09
N ASN A 14 -3.84 -3.47 -9.35
CA ASN A 14 -2.97 -2.43 -9.91
C ASN A 14 -3.34 -2.01 -11.33
N SER A 15 -3.66 -2.94 -12.24
CA SER A 15 -3.88 -2.67 -13.66
C SER A 15 -5.05 -3.48 -14.24
N VAL A 16 -5.70 -2.92 -15.28
CA VAL A 16 -6.77 -3.62 -16.05
C VAL A 16 -6.27 -4.88 -16.73
N THR A 17 -4.98 -4.96 -17.03
CA THR A 17 -4.37 -6.16 -17.61
C THR A 17 -4.53 -7.41 -16.74
N GLU A 18 -4.77 -7.25 -15.44
CA GLU A 18 -5.04 -8.35 -14.52
C GLU A 18 -6.34 -9.10 -14.89
N LEU A 19 -7.31 -8.42 -15.52
CA LEU A 19 -8.51 -9.07 -16.06
C LEU A 19 -8.17 -10.11 -17.11
N HIS A 20 -7.19 -9.82 -17.99
CA HIS A 20 -6.74 -10.81 -18.99
C HIS A 20 -6.23 -12.07 -18.32
N THR A 21 -5.42 -11.94 -17.27
CA THR A 21 -4.91 -13.09 -16.52
C THR A 21 -6.04 -13.92 -15.92
N MET A 22 -7.00 -13.29 -15.26
CA MET A 22 -8.17 -13.99 -14.69
C MET A 22 -9.00 -14.67 -15.75
N MET A 23 -9.28 -13.98 -16.85
CA MET A 23 -10.06 -14.54 -17.97
C MET A 23 -9.35 -15.70 -18.64
N ARG A 24 -8.01 -15.72 -18.72
CA ARG A 24 -7.25 -16.86 -19.21
C ARG A 24 -7.46 -18.12 -18.37
N TYR A 25 -7.61 -17.99 -17.06
CA TYR A 25 -7.89 -19.14 -16.19
C TYR A 25 -9.36 -19.56 -16.24
N LEU A 26 -10.28 -18.62 -16.32
CA LEU A 26 -11.70 -18.87 -16.14
C LEU A 26 -12.45 -19.08 -17.47
N ASN A 27 -11.97 -18.49 -18.57
CA ASN A 27 -12.68 -18.47 -19.87
C ASN A 27 -11.74 -18.59 -21.07
N TYR A 28 -10.77 -19.51 -20.98
CA TYR A 28 -9.73 -19.67 -22.01
C TYR A 28 -10.30 -19.95 -23.40
N ASP A 29 -11.25 -20.89 -23.50
CA ASP A 29 -11.82 -21.32 -24.78
C ASP A 29 -12.57 -20.18 -25.49
N PHE A 30 -13.25 -19.34 -24.72
CA PHE A 30 -13.88 -18.14 -25.23
C PHE A 30 -12.86 -17.15 -25.79
N LEU A 31 -11.79 -16.87 -25.04
CA LEU A 31 -10.73 -15.97 -25.51
C LEU A 31 -10.04 -16.52 -26.77
N ALA A 32 -9.84 -17.83 -26.86
CA ALA A 32 -9.22 -18.48 -28.01
C ALA A 32 -10.12 -18.40 -29.27
N SER A 33 -11.42 -18.52 -29.10
CA SER A 33 -12.38 -18.44 -30.21
C SER A 33 -12.66 -17.02 -30.70
N HIS A 34 -12.27 -16.00 -29.90
CA HIS A 34 -12.47 -14.57 -30.22
C HIS A 34 -11.12 -13.90 -30.47
N ASN A 35 -10.73 -13.80 -31.73
CA ASN A 35 -9.49 -13.15 -32.19
C ASN A 35 -8.21 -13.60 -31.47
N ASN A 36 -8.17 -14.85 -31.02
CA ASN A 36 -7.03 -15.38 -30.25
C ASN A 36 -6.62 -14.49 -29.05
N MET A 37 -7.62 -13.91 -28.36
CA MET A 37 -7.39 -13.01 -27.22
C MET A 37 -6.77 -13.70 -25.99
N GLN A 38 -6.59 -15.03 -25.98
CA GLN A 38 -5.75 -15.71 -24.99
C GLN A 38 -4.28 -15.27 -25.05
N ASN A 39 -3.81 -14.75 -26.19
CA ASN A 39 -2.54 -14.05 -26.33
C ASN A 39 -2.71 -12.62 -25.84
N PHE A 40 -1.78 -12.19 -25.00
CA PHE A 40 -1.82 -10.84 -24.41
C PHE A 40 -1.77 -9.72 -25.44
N ASP A 41 -0.94 -9.85 -26.47
CA ASP A 41 -0.80 -8.84 -27.53
C ASP A 41 -2.11 -8.65 -28.32
N ASN A 42 -2.82 -9.75 -28.61
CA ASN A 42 -4.12 -9.67 -29.28
C ASN A 42 -5.19 -9.04 -28.39
N TRP A 43 -5.17 -9.36 -27.08
CA TRP A 43 -6.05 -8.74 -26.11
C TRP A 43 -5.75 -7.25 -25.99
N VAL A 44 -4.49 -6.84 -25.88
CA VAL A 44 -4.07 -5.44 -25.85
C VAL A 44 -4.46 -4.72 -27.13
N SER A 45 -4.31 -5.34 -28.31
CA SER A 45 -4.74 -4.72 -29.58
C SER A 45 -6.25 -4.43 -29.64
N THR A 46 -7.04 -5.17 -28.86
CA THR A 46 -8.51 -5.01 -28.81
C THR A 46 -8.93 -3.99 -27.75
N PHE A 47 -8.28 -4.02 -26.59
CA PHE A 47 -8.70 -3.24 -25.42
C PHE A 47 -7.72 -2.16 -25.00
N GLY A 48 -6.46 -2.23 -25.41
CA GLY A 48 -5.42 -1.26 -25.06
C GLY A 48 -5.12 -0.30 -26.21
N VAL A 49 -4.97 0.97 -25.90
CA VAL A 49 -4.49 1.99 -26.82
C VAL A 49 -3.05 2.30 -26.44
N GLN A 50 -2.11 1.81 -27.23
CA GLN A 50 -0.71 2.12 -27.05
C GLN A 50 -0.42 3.52 -27.59
N LYS A 51 0.21 4.36 -26.79
CA LYS A 51 0.73 5.65 -27.19
C LYS A 51 2.20 5.72 -26.91
N LYS A 52 2.89 6.42 -27.80
CA LYS A 52 4.24 6.89 -27.54
C LYS A 52 4.10 8.22 -26.80
N GLU A 53 4.51 8.26 -25.58
CA GLU A 53 4.46 9.46 -24.77
C GLU A 53 5.87 9.85 -24.34
N TYR A 54 6.09 11.16 -24.30
CA TYR A 54 7.30 11.72 -23.72
C TYR A 54 7.04 11.88 -22.22
N GLU A 55 7.58 10.96 -21.44
CA GLU A 55 7.50 11.03 -19.99
C GLU A 55 8.62 11.90 -19.46
N LEU A 56 8.28 12.80 -18.54
CA LEU A 56 9.26 13.50 -17.76
C LEU A 56 10.02 12.45 -16.94
N ALA A 57 11.34 12.41 -17.10
CA ALA A 57 12.14 11.56 -16.24
C ALA A 57 11.89 11.98 -14.77
N PRO A 58 11.94 11.05 -13.80
CA PRO A 58 11.71 11.37 -12.38
C PRO A 58 12.55 12.53 -11.84
N ALA A 59 13.66 12.85 -12.49
CA ALA A 59 14.50 14.01 -12.24
C ALA A 59 13.96 15.36 -12.75
N GLY A 60 12.83 15.38 -13.45
CA GLY A 60 12.13 16.60 -13.84
C GLY A 60 12.72 17.39 -15.01
N ASN A 61 13.83 16.98 -15.64
CA ASN A 61 14.54 17.80 -16.63
C ASN A 61 14.70 17.22 -18.04
N LYS A 62 14.31 15.96 -18.25
CA LYS A 62 14.37 15.30 -19.56
C LYS A 62 13.14 14.48 -19.87
N PHE A 63 12.74 14.48 -21.15
CA PHE A 63 11.67 13.63 -21.65
C PHE A 63 12.26 12.39 -22.32
N LYS A 64 11.74 11.21 -21.96
CA LYS A 64 12.02 9.94 -22.64
C LYS A 64 10.77 9.46 -23.36
N GLU A 65 10.92 9.08 -24.63
CA GLU A 65 9.85 8.43 -25.38
C GLU A 65 9.70 6.99 -24.89
N ARG A 66 8.49 6.64 -24.42
CA ARG A 66 8.10 5.27 -24.06
C ARG A 66 6.77 4.90 -24.70
N THR A 67 6.70 3.67 -25.18
CA THR A 67 5.43 3.10 -25.66
C THR A 67 4.77 2.36 -24.50
N ARG A 68 3.61 2.85 -24.09
CA ARG A 68 2.81 2.23 -23.01
C ARG A 68 1.36 2.09 -23.43
N ILE A 69 0.61 1.29 -22.72
CA ILE A 69 -0.86 1.29 -22.78
C ILE A 69 -1.30 2.56 -22.06
N ALA A 70 -1.64 3.59 -22.81
CA ALA A 70 -2.02 4.90 -22.24
C ALA A 70 -3.51 5.00 -21.96
N GLU A 71 -4.32 4.20 -22.63
CA GLU A 71 -5.78 4.19 -22.47
C GLU A 71 -6.28 2.75 -22.67
N TYR A 72 -7.43 2.47 -22.05
CA TYR A 72 -8.21 1.29 -22.39
C TYR A 72 -9.44 1.71 -23.21
N ALA A 73 -9.71 0.95 -24.25
CA ALA A 73 -10.85 1.12 -25.14
C ALA A 73 -11.80 -0.06 -25.01
N ASN A 74 -13.00 0.07 -25.55
CA ASN A 74 -14.03 -0.98 -25.60
C ASN A 74 -14.32 -1.56 -24.19
N LEU A 75 -14.30 -0.71 -23.17
CA LEU A 75 -14.53 -1.10 -21.78
C LEU A 75 -15.89 -1.76 -21.54
N PRO A 76 -17.02 -1.32 -22.14
CA PRO A 76 -18.30 -2.00 -22.02
C PRO A 76 -18.23 -3.46 -22.48
N GLU A 77 -17.56 -3.72 -23.58
CA GLU A 77 -17.37 -5.04 -24.14
C GLU A 77 -16.51 -5.91 -23.24
N LEU A 78 -15.39 -5.36 -22.75
CA LEU A 78 -14.50 -6.04 -21.78
C LEU A 78 -15.25 -6.41 -20.50
N MET A 79 -16.02 -5.47 -19.94
CA MET A 79 -16.78 -5.71 -18.72
C MET A 79 -17.95 -6.68 -18.95
N SER A 80 -18.57 -6.65 -20.12
CA SER A 80 -19.58 -7.63 -20.49
C SER A 80 -18.97 -9.04 -20.53
N MET A 81 -17.82 -9.20 -21.17
CA MET A 81 -17.08 -10.47 -21.20
C MET A 81 -16.71 -10.95 -19.80
N PHE A 82 -16.21 -10.05 -18.96
CA PHE A 82 -15.82 -10.40 -17.58
C PHE A 82 -17.03 -10.82 -16.73
N LYS A 83 -18.16 -10.11 -16.85
CA LYS A 83 -19.41 -10.42 -16.12
C LYS A 83 -20.01 -11.79 -16.51
N THR A 84 -19.64 -12.38 -17.62
CA THR A 84 -20.10 -13.75 -17.96
C THR A 84 -19.49 -14.82 -17.05
N ILE A 85 -18.35 -14.53 -16.42
CA ILE A 85 -17.57 -15.46 -15.57
C ILE A 85 -17.42 -14.97 -14.13
N ALA A 86 -17.91 -13.79 -13.80
CA ALA A 86 -17.75 -13.17 -12.50
C ALA A 86 -19.08 -12.66 -11.94
N ASP A 87 -19.37 -12.98 -10.68
CA ASP A 87 -20.40 -12.31 -9.89
C ASP A 87 -19.75 -11.18 -9.09
N VAL A 88 -19.98 -9.95 -9.52
CA VAL A 88 -19.40 -8.73 -8.92
C VAL A 88 -20.41 -8.11 -7.98
N ARG A 89 -20.07 -8.04 -6.68
CA ARG A 89 -20.88 -7.39 -5.64
C ARG A 89 -20.07 -6.27 -5.01
N THR A 90 -20.56 -5.05 -5.09
CA THR A 90 -19.94 -3.89 -4.44
C THR A 90 -20.55 -3.65 -3.05
N ALA A 91 -19.83 -2.94 -2.17
CA ALA A 91 -20.32 -2.62 -0.83
C ALA A 91 -21.70 -1.94 -0.84
N ASP A 92 -21.93 -1.07 -1.82
CA ASP A 92 -23.21 -0.35 -1.99
C ASP A 92 -24.40 -1.29 -2.28
N THR A 93 -24.13 -2.43 -2.92
CA THR A 93 -25.17 -3.43 -3.24
C THR A 93 -25.44 -4.39 -2.11
N LEU A 94 -24.54 -4.53 -1.14
CA LEU A 94 -24.63 -5.52 -0.07
C LEU A 94 -25.30 -4.98 1.21
N ASN A 95 -25.50 -3.67 1.31
CA ASN A 95 -26.15 -3.02 2.46
C ASN A 95 -25.58 -3.47 3.81
N LEU A 96 -24.27 -3.59 3.90
CA LEU A 96 -23.56 -4.11 5.08
C LEU A 96 -23.58 -3.05 6.19
N LYS A 97 -23.90 -3.49 7.41
CA LYS A 97 -23.76 -2.62 8.59
C LYS A 97 -22.29 -2.53 8.97
N VAL A 98 -21.62 -1.48 8.50
CA VAL A 98 -20.23 -1.14 8.79
C VAL A 98 -20.14 0.30 9.31
N PRO A 99 -19.09 0.66 10.07
CA PRO A 99 -18.93 2.03 10.55
C PRO A 99 -18.70 3.03 9.43
N ASP A 100 -19.15 4.26 9.62
CA ASP A 100 -18.76 5.39 8.78
C ASP A 100 -17.27 5.68 8.95
N CYS A 101 -16.55 5.87 7.85
CA CYS A 101 -15.11 6.09 7.86
C CYS A 101 -14.78 7.53 7.46
N GLU A 102 -14.25 8.29 8.40
CA GLU A 102 -13.75 9.65 8.15
C GLU A 102 -12.27 9.61 7.79
N LEU A 103 -11.93 10.16 6.62
CA LEU A 103 -10.56 10.28 6.14
C LEU A 103 -9.95 11.60 6.60
N HIS A 104 -8.79 11.53 7.24
CA HIS A 104 -7.97 12.67 7.65
C HIS A 104 -6.65 12.63 6.89
N ILE A 105 -6.44 13.59 6.00
CA ILE A 105 -5.14 13.79 5.38
C ILE A 105 -4.32 14.68 6.32
N VAL A 106 -3.22 14.15 6.82
CA VAL A 106 -2.31 14.87 7.71
C VAL A 106 -1.11 15.32 6.89
N ASP A 107 -1.20 16.55 6.40
CA ASP A 107 -0.12 17.19 5.67
C ASP A 107 0.96 17.66 6.66
N VAL A 108 2.19 17.20 6.42
CA VAL A 108 3.37 17.53 7.21
C VAL A 108 4.36 18.30 6.35
N GLU A 109 4.82 19.43 6.81
CA GLU A 109 5.87 20.18 6.12
C GLU A 109 7.20 19.41 6.23
N PRO A 110 8.03 19.37 5.17
CA PRO A 110 9.32 18.72 5.24
C PRO A 110 10.25 19.47 6.20
N THR A 111 11.09 18.75 6.92
CA THR A 111 12.17 19.35 7.71
C THR A 111 13.25 19.93 6.77
N GLU A 112 14.13 20.79 7.30
CA GLU A 112 15.25 21.33 6.53
C GLU A 112 16.11 20.19 5.94
N LEU A 113 16.45 19.21 6.76
CA LEU A 113 17.19 18.01 6.32
C LEU A 113 16.45 17.24 5.22
N GLN A 114 15.13 17.06 5.34
CA GLN A 114 14.36 16.40 4.28
C GLN A 114 14.41 17.17 2.97
N THR A 115 14.37 18.48 3.02
CA THR A 115 14.44 19.33 1.83
C THR A 115 15.80 19.20 1.13
N GLU A 116 16.90 19.26 1.88
CA GLU A 116 18.25 19.08 1.37
C GLU A 116 18.42 17.68 0.72
N LEU A 117 17.98 16.62 1.40
CA LEU A 117 18.09 15.27 0.88
C LEU A 117 17.20 15.01 -0.36
N VAL A 118 16.06 15.71 -0.51
CA VAL A 118 15.26 15.66 -1.74
C VAL A 118 16.02 16.26 -2.91
N GLU A 119 16.76 17.35 -2.71
CA GLU A 119 17.62 17.95 -3.75
C GLU A 119 18.73 16.98 -4.15
N GLU A 120 19.41 16.34 -3.19
CA GLU A 120 20.42 15.31 -3.46
C GLU A 120 19.85 14.13 -4.26
N LEU A 121 18.64 13.66 -3.94
CA LEU A 121 17.98 12.59 -4.67
C LEU A 121 17.66 13.01 -6.12
N SER A 122 17.32 14.27 -6.33
CA SER A 122 17.09 14.83 -7.67
C SER A 122 18.38 14.84 -8.50
N ASP A 123 19.49 15.28 -7.91
CA ASP A 123 20.81 15.28 -8.57
C ASP A 123 21.25 13.86 -8.94
N ARG A 124 21.10 12.88 -8.03
CA ARG A 124 21.36 11.47 -8.29
C ARG A 124 20.50 10.92 -9.44
N ALA A 125 19.23 11.28 -9.46
CA ALA A 125 18.32 10.88 -10.54
C ALA A 125 18.75 11.45 -11.89
N ASP A 126 19.26 12.66 -11.92
CA ASP A 126 19.82 13.28 -13.11
C ASP A 126 21.11 12.58 -13.60
N GLU A 127 22.01 12.23 -12.71
CA GLU A 127 23.22 11.47 -13.02
C GLU A 127 22.90 10.11 -13.63
N VAL A 128 21.95 9.37 -13.04
CA VAL A 128 21.48 8.07 -13.55
C VAL A 128 20.84 8.23 -14.94
N ASN A 129 20.00 9.25 -15.12
CA ASN A 129 19.33 9.49 -16.40
C ASN A 129 20.31 9.92 -17.51
N ASN A 130 21.38 10.61 -17.14
CA ASN A 130 22.46 11.02 -18.05
C ASN A 130 23.42 9.88 -18.39
N GLY A 131 23.33 8.74 -17.70
CA GLY A 131 24.25 7.62 -17.85
C GLY A 131 25.65 7.90 -17.27
N SER A 132 25.74 8.83 -16.32
CA SER A 132 27.01 9.21 -15.67
C SER A 132 27.43 8.25 -14.57
N VAL A 133 26.51 7.41 -14.10
CA VAL A 133 26.73 6.45 -13.01
C VAL A 133 26.42 5.03 -13.48
N ASP A 134 27.24 4.06 -13.05
CA ASP A 134 27.00 2.66 -13.34
C ASP A 134 25.70 2.19 -12.64
N PRO A 135 24.77 1.51 -13.35
CA PRO A 135 23.50 1.02 -12.77
C PRO A 135 23.65 0.09 -11.55
N SER A 136 24.83 -0.52 -11.37
CA SER A 136 25.13 -1.32 -10.19
C SER A 136 25.45 -0.47 -8.95
N GLN A 137 25.95 0.73 -9.14
CA GLN A 137 26.27 1.68 -8.07
C GLN A 137 25.01 2.45 -7.65
N ASP A 138 24.31 3.06 -8.62
CA ASP A 138 23.04 3.75 -8.38
C ASP A 138 22.06 3.58 -9.56
N ASN A 139 20.76 3.59 -9.25
CA ASN A 139 19.72 3.41 -10.24
C ASN A 139 18.37 3.97 -9.72
N MET A 140 17.40 4.15 -10.63
CA MET A 140 16.11 4.72 -10.28
C MET A 140 15.35 3.92 -9.21
N LEU A 141 15.58 2.60 -9.09
CA LEU A 141 14.93 1.79 -8.06
C LEU A 141 15.47 2.14 -6.65
N LYS A 142 16.81 2.29 -6.52
CA LYS A 142 17.43 2.73 -5.27
C LYS A 142 16.96 4.13 -4.89
N ILE A 143 16.99 5.08 -5.85
CA ILE A 143 16.55 6.46 -5.62
C ILE A 143 15.09 6.52 -5.18
N THR A 144 14.21 5.73 -5.81
CA THR A 144 12.81 5.62 -5.41
C THR A 144 12.66 5.04 -3.99
N GLY A 145 13.43 4.01 -3.66
CA GLY A 145 13.48 3.42 -2.32
C GLY A 145 13.92 4.44 -1.27
N ASP A 146 15.00 5.17 -1.54
CA ASP A 146 15.51 6.23 -0.66
C ASP A 146 14.49 7.39 -0.53
N GLY A 147 13.82 7.77 -1.62
CA GLY A 147 12.76 8.79 -1.60
C GLY A 147 11.58 8.42 -0.71
N ARG A 148 11.19 7.15 -0.70
CA ARG A 148 10.15 6.65 0.23
C ARG A 148 10.61 6.65 1.69
N LYS A 149 11.86 6.24 1.95
CA LYS A 149 12.46 6.28 3.28
C LYS A 149 12.54 7.70 3.80
N LEU A 150 13.00 8.62 2.96
CA LEU A 150 13.11 10.05 3.27
C LEU A 150 11.75 10.68 3.60
N GLY A 151 10.72 10.37 2.81
CA GLY A 151 9.36 10.84 3.07
C GLY A 151 8.82 10.37 4.42
N LEU A 152 9.25 9.20 4.90
CA LEU A 152 8.85 8.67 6.20
C LEU A 152 9.69 9.28 7.33
N ASP A 153 11.01 9.05 7.32
CA ASP A 153 11.95 9.55 8.31
C ASP A 153 13.39 9.46 7.77
N PRO A 154 14.18 10.56 7.80
CA PRO A 154 15.56 10.56 7.30
C PRO A 154 16.46 9.50 7.96
N ARG A 155 16.19 9.11 9.21
CA ARG A 155 16.96 8.09 9.96
C ARG A 155 16.90 6.70 9.31
N LEU A 156 15.94 6.46 8.39
CA LEU A 156 15.90 5.26 7.55
C LEU A 156 16.98 5.24 6.46
N ILE A 157 17.52 6.40 6.10
CA ILE A 157 18.65 6.52 5.18
C ILE A 157 19.96 6.46 5.96
N ASN A 158 20.07 7.27 6.99
CA ASN A 158 21.23 7.30 7.86
C ASN A 158 20.81 7.38 9.35
N PRO A 159 20.99 6.29 10.12
CA PRO A 159 20.60 6.23 11.53
C PRO A 159 21.29 7.25 12.44
N SER A 160 22.37 7.90 11.97
CA SER A 160 23.07 8.94 12.74
C SER A 160 22.40 10.32 12.69
N PHE A 161 21.39 10.50 11.85
CA PHE A 161 20.60 11.73 11.85
C PHE A 161 19.80 11.88 13.14
N GLU A 162 19.64 13.11 13.59
CA GLU A 162 18.87 13.42 14.79
C GLU A 162 17.37 13.23 14.55
N ASP A 163 16.67 12.93 15.64
CA ASP A 163 15.21 12.83 15.62
C ASP A 163 14.60 14.25 15.58
N ASP A 164 13.92 14.57 14.48
CA ASP A 164 13.25 15.85 14.31
C ASP A 164 11.76 15.71 14.66
N PRO A 165 11.24 16.47 15.64
CA PRO A 165 9.82 16.40 16.03
C PRO A 165 8.85 16.79 14.91
N GLY A 166 9.31 17.46 13.84
CA GLY A 166 8.54 17.83 12.68
C GLY A 166 8.27 16.67 11.70
N THR A 167 8.91 15.53 11.84
CA THR A 167 8.68 14.39 10.94
C THR A 167 7.27 13.82 11.08
N LYS A 168 6.72 13.27 9.99
CA LYS A 168 5.40 12.64 10.01
C LYS A 168 5.31 11.45 10.99
N LEU A 169 6.44 10.79 11.29
CA LEU A 169 6.52 9.75 12.30
C LEU A 169 6.14 10.31 13.67
N ASN A 170 6.74 11.43 14.07
CA ASN A 170 6.46 12.10 15.35
C ASN A 170 5.02 12.65 15.41
N VAL A 171 4.51 13.19 14.31
CA VAL A 171 3.11 13.62 14.19
C VAL A 171 2.16 12.43 14.36
N CYS A 172 2.48 11.28 13.76
CA CYS A 172 1.71 10.04 13.94
C CYS A 172 1.70 9.59 15.41
N VAL A 173 2.85 9.55 16.07
CA VAL A 173 2.95 9.20 17.51
C VAL A 173 2.04 10.10 18.36
N ASN A 174 2.03 11.39 18.10
CA ASN A 174 1.17 12.33 18.83
C ASN A 174 -0.32 12.03 18.60
N ASN A 175 -0.74 11.81 17.35
CA ASN A 175 -2.13 11.49 17.05
C ASN A 175 -2.56 10.15 17.65
N VAL A 176 -1.70 9.13 17.62
CA VAL A 176 -1.96 7.83 18.26
C VAL A 176 -2.13 7.99 19.76
N PHE A 177 -1.26 8.77 20.40
CA PHE A 177 -1.34 9.03 21.83
C PHE A 177 -2.61 9.80 22.21
N ASP A 178 -2.97 10.84 21.48
CA ASP A 178 -4.18 11.63 21.73
C ASP A 178 -5.46 10.77 21.64
N ILE A 179 -5.53 9.86 20.67
CA ILE A 179 -6.65 8.95 20.53
C ILE A 179 -6.63 7.90 21.65
N TYR A 180 -5.46 7.40 22.02
CA TYR A 180 -5.29 6.48 23.13
C TYR A 180 -5.84 7.06 24.43
N GLU A 181 -5.50 8.30 24.77
CA GLU A 181 -6.02 8.98 25.96
C GLU A 181 -7.54 9.19 25.89
N LYS A 182 -8.04 9.76 24.79
CA LYS A 182 -9.47 10.06 24.59
C LYS A 182 -10.39 8.85 24.64
N THR A 183 -9.85 7.65 24.41
CA THR A 183 -10.62 6.41 24.30
C THR A 183 -10.27 5.39 25.38
N SER A 184 -9.63 5.82 26.47
CA SER A 184 -9.13 4.97 27.54
C SER A 184 -10.27 4.28 28.31
N ASP A 185 -11.38 4.95 28.51
CA ASP A 185 -12.58 4.44 29.17
C ASP A 185 -13.18 3.22 28.46
N LYS A 186 -13.14 3.24 27.12
CA LYS A 186 -13.70 2.20 26.25
C LYS A 186 -12.68 1.18 25.78
N LYS A 187 -11.41 1.39 26.10
CA LYS A 187 -10.28 0.56 25.61
C LYS A 187 -10.36 0.33 24.09
N LEU A 188 -10.62 1.40 23.32
CA LEU A 188 -10.65 1.31 21.87
C LEU A 188 -9.23 1.12 21.35
N THR A 189 -9.12 0.48 20.19
CA THR A 189 -7.84 0.04 19.62
C THR A 189 -7.50 0.79 18.35
N GLN A 190 -6.23 0.85 18.02
CA GLN A 190 -5.69 1.53 16.85
C GLN A 190 -4.73 0.62 16.10
N ILE A 191 -4.65 0.79 14.78
CA ILE A 191 -3.65 0.10 13.94
C ILE A 191 -2.77 1.15 13.28
N VAL A 192 -1.46 0.93 13.34
CA VAL A 192 -0.47 1.70 12.59
C VAL A 192 0.12 0.80 11.51
N PHE A 193 -0.12 1.14 10.24
CA PHE A 193 0.47 0.48 9.10
C PHE A 193 1.77 1.17 8.68
N CYS A 194 2.84 0.38 8.61
CA CYS A 194 4.12 0.81 8.05
C CYS A 194 4.83 -0.40 7.43
N ASP A 195 5.19 -0.31 6.16
CA ASP A 195 5.92 -1.34 5.43
C ASP A 195 7.43 -1.10 5.42
N LEU A 196 7.88 0.10 5.84
CA LEU A 196 9.28 0.51 5.93
C LEU A 196 9.80 0.43 7.38
N GLY A 197 11.10 0.18 7.55
CA GLY A 197 11.75 0.14 8.86
C GLY A 197 11.12 -0.87 9.83
N VAL A 198 10.70 -2.02 9.30
CA VAL A 198 10.11 -3.11 10.08
C VAL A 198 11.17 -3.78 10.96
N PRO A 199 10.80 -4.42 12.09
CA PRO A 199 11.74 -5.15 12.93
C PRO A 199 12.50 -6.22 12.14
N SER A 200 13.85 -6.19 12.18
CA SER A 200 14.68 -7.19 11.54
C SER A 200 14.45 -8.57 12.18
N LYS A 201 14.42 -9.62 11.37
CA LYS A 201 14.49 -10.99 11.90
C LYS A 201 15.89 -11.17 12.49
N ASN A 202 16.00 -11.28 13.79
CA ASN A 202 17.23 -11.84 14.37
C ASN A 202 17.50 -13.16 13.65
N SER A 203 18.66 -13.26 13.04
CA SER A 203 19.15 -14.43 12.31
C SER A 203 19.35 -15.61 13.27
N SER A 204 18.27 -16.29 13.64
CA SER A 204 18.34 -17.66 14.08
C SER A 204 18.32 -18.50 12.81
N ALA A 205 19.46 -19.12 12.55
CA ALA A 205 19.67 -20.07 11.47
C ALA A 205 18.60 -21.16 11.51
N ASP A 206 17.64 -21.10 10.62
CA ASP A 206 16.90 -22.27 10.18
C ASP A 206 16.58 -22.09 8.70
N GLY A 207 17.38 -22.82 7.91
CA GLY A 207 17.29 -22.80 6.45
C GLY A 207 16.07 -23.56 6.00
N ASN A 208 15.09 -22.86 5.47
CA ASN A 208 14.19 -23.39 4.47
C ASN A 208 14.14 -22.39 3.32
N LYS A 209 14.93 -22.71 2.30
CA LYS A 209 14.85 -22.09 0.97
C LYS A 209 13.67 -22.74 0.29
N ASP A 210 12.62 -21.99 0.04
CA ASP A 210 11.69 -22.14 -1.09
C ASP A 210 10.58 -21.12 -0.94
N ASP A 211 10.81 -19.90 -1.46
CA ASP A 211 9.73 -19.00 -1.85
C ASP A 211 10.27 -17.96 -2.87
N ASP A 212 10.05 -18.27 -4.16
CA ASP A 212 10.47 -17.42 -5.29
C ASP A 212 9.53 -16.21 -5.55
N THR A 213 8.69 -15.86 -4.58
CA THR A 213 7.73 -14.74 -4.69
C THR A 213 7.99 -13.63 -3.68
N LYS A 214 9.24 -13.22 -3.51
CA LYS A 214 9.54 -12.06 -2.66
C LYS A 214 9.11 -10.78 -3.36
N SER A 215 8.18 -10.05 -2.76
CA SER A 215 7.81 -8.70 -3.21
C SER A 215 9.00 -7.75 -3.05
N VAL A 216 9.04 -6.68 -3.85
CA VAL A 216 10.09 -5.65 -3.78
C VAL A 216 10.23 -5.09 -2.36
N ALA A 217 9.15 -5.00 -1.59
CA ALA A 217 9.15 -4.60 -0.19
C ALA A 217 9.86 -5.61 0.75
N GLU A 218 9.91 -6.91 0.39
CA GLU A 218 10.64 -7.93 1.15
C GLU A 218 12.13 -7.97 0.81
N LEU A 219 12.52 -7.53 -0.38
CA LEU A 219 13.93 -7.39 -0.76
C LEU A 219 14.60 -6.22 -0.02
N ASP A 220 13.91 -5.11 0.17
CA ASP A 220 14.39 -3.98 0.99
C ASP A 220 14.60 -4.36 2.47
N SER A 221 13.88 -5.36 2.97
CA SER A 221 13.95 -5.79 4.38
C SER A 221 15.12 -6.74 4.70
N LEU A 222 15.87 -7.24 3.72
CA LEU A 222 16.91 -8.24 3.91
C LEU A 222 18.31 -7.70 4.25
N GLU A 223 18.56 -6.39 4.08
CA GLU A 223 19.86 -5.75 4.32
C GLU A 223 20.00 -5.10 5.73
N GLU A 224 19.12 -5.38 6.70
CA GLU A 224 18.89 -4.50 7.86
C GLU A 224 19.30 -5.03 9.22
N SER A 225 20.44 -5.66 9.38
CA SER A 225 21.00 -5.83 10.75
C SER A 225 21.76 -4.56 11.18
N GLY A 226 21.19 -3.79 12.12
CA GLY A 226 21.82 -2.58 12.70
C GLY A 226 21.20 -1.24 12.26
N LYS A 227 20.08 -1.25 11.55
CA LYS A 227 19.39 -0.05 11.05
C LYS A 227 18.30 0.46 12.00
N PHE A 228 17.92 1.71 11.82
CA PHE A 228 16.82 2.36 12.53
C PHE A 228 15.49 1.61 12.32
N CYS A 229 14.85 1.23 13.43
CA CYS A 229 13.57 0.53 13.42
C CYS A 229 12.42 1.49 13.76
N VAL A 230 11.53 1.74 12.80
CA VAL A 230 10.37 2.62 12.95
C VAL A 230 9.43 2.13 14.06
N TYR A 231 9.24 0.83 14.17
CA TYR A 231 8.34 0.23 15.15
C TYR A 231 8.83 0.43 16.58
N ASP A 232 10.14 0.26 16.80
CA ASP A 232 10.74 0.44 18.11
C ASP A 232 10.71 1.92 18.52
N ASP A 233 11.01 2.82 17.58
CA ASP A 233 10.94 4.27 17.81
C ASP A 233 9.51 4.73 18.18
N ILE A 234 8.50 4.28 17.47
CA ILE A 234 7.09 4.57 17.79
C ILE A 234 6.75 4.03 19.19
N ARG A 235 7.11 2.78 19.48
CA ARG A 235 6.84 2.14 20.75
C ARG A 235 7.49 2.90 21.91
N ASP A 236 8.77 3.20 21.79
CA ASP A 236 9.53 3.86 22.86
C ASP A 236 9.00 5.28 23.13
N LYS A 237 8.62 6.01 22.09
CA LYS A 237 7.99 7.32 22.21
C LYS A 237 6.60 7.26 22.87
N LEU A 238 5.80 6.24 22.54
CA LEU A 238 4.49 6.04 23.16
C LEU A 238 4.64 5.66 24.64
N ILE A 239 5.61 4.80 24.97
CA ILE A 239 5.93 4.45 26.38
C ILE A 239 6.39 5.69 27.14
N ALA A 240 7.26 6.51 26.55
CA ALA A 240 7.70 7.76 27.17
C ALA A 240 6.55 8.75 27.42
N LYS A 241 5.46 8.69 26.63
CA LYS A 241 4.22 9.44 26.85
C LYS A 241 3.29 8.82 27.90
N GLY A 242 3.56 7.61 28.37
CA GLY A 242 2.79 6.93 29.44
C GLY A 242 1.90 5.78 28.97
N VAL A 243 2.01 5.34 27.71
CA VAL A 243 1.32 4.12 27.24
C VAL A 243 2.01 2.89 27.82
N SER A 244 1.24 1.94 28.37
CA SER A 244 1.80 0.69 28.88
C SER A 244 2.44 -0.14 27.75
N ALA A 245 3.63 -0.67 27.99
CA ALA A 245 4.33 -1.51 27.01
C ALA A 245 3.52 -2.75 26.59
N ASP A 246 2.68 -3.29 27.49
CA ASP A 246 1.83 -4.46 27.23
C ASP A 246 0.64 -4.13 26.33
N GLU A 247 0.26 -2.86 26.21
CA GLU A 247 -0.82 -2.40 25.34
C GLU A 247 -0.37 -2.11 23.90
N ILE A 248 0.96 -2.24 23.62
CA ILE A 248 1.56 -2.06 22.30
C ILE A 248 2.07 -3.41 21.79
N ALA A 249 1.70 -3.79 20.57
CA ALA A 249 2.16 -5.04 19.99
C ALA A 249 2.56 -4.89 18.51
N TYR A 250 3.47 -5.76 18.06
CA TYR A 250 3.88 -5.89 16.67
C TYR A 250 3.35 -7.20 16.09
N ILE A 251 2.72 -7.14 14.93
CA ILE A 251 2.29 -8.35 14.21
C ILE A 251 3.47 -9.27 13.89
N HIS A 252 4.66 -8.70 13.69
CA HIS A 252 5.90 -9.42 13.35
C HIS A 252 6.37 -10.37 14.46
N ASN A 253 5.95 -10.15 15.72
CA ASN A 253 6.27 -11.01 16.85
C ASN A 253 5.45 -12.30 16.87
N ALA A 254 4.32 -12.33 16.18
CA ALA A 254 3.48 -13.52 16.05
C ALA A 254 3.94 -14.38 14.86
N LYS A 255 4.77 -15.40 15.15
CA LYS A 255 5.41 -16.26 14.15
C LYS A 255 4.51 -17.40 13.66
N SER A 256 3.53 -17.83 14.45
CA SER A 256 2.58 -18.90 14.13
C SER A 256 1.16 -18.40 14.02
N GLU A 257 0.28 -19.14 13.34
CA GLU A 257 -1.15 -18.80 13.25
C GLU A 257 -1.82 -18.80 14.63
N THR A 258 -1.38 -19.67 15.57
CA THR A 258 -1.86 -19.67 16.95
C THR A 258 -1.51 -18.36 17.64
N GLN A 259 -0.23 -17.93 17.57
CA GLN A 259 0.21 -16.66 18.16
C GLN A 259 -0.50 -15.46 17.54
N LYS A 260 -0.75 -15.48 16.22
CA LYS A 260 -1.56 -14.44 15.58
C LYS A 260 -2.99 -14.41 16.11
N SER A 261 -3.61 -15.58 16.24
CA SER A 261 -4.97 -15.69 16.78
C SER A 261 -5.08 -15.16 18.21
N GLU A 262 -4.11 -15.48 19.07
CA GLU A 262 -4.00 -14.97 20.45
C GLU A 262 -3.80 -13.44 20.45
N LEU A 263 -2.88 -12.92 19.65
CA LEU A 263 -2.66 -11.47 19.51
C LEU A 263 -3.95 -10.77 19.06
N PHE A 264 -4.65 -11.31 18.07
CA PHE A 264 -5.90 -10.72 17.59
C PHE A 264 -7.02 -10.79 18.63
N ALA A 265 -7.04 -11.81 19.48
CA ALA A 265 -7.96 -11.86 20.60
C ALA A 265 -7.68 -10.73 21.61
N LYS A 266 -6.39 -10.45 21.91
CA LYS A 266 -5.99 -9.34 22.78
C LYS A 266 -6.35 -7.96 22.19
N VAL A 267 -6.23 -7.79 20.87
CA VAL A 267 -6.68 -6.57 20.21
C VAL A 267 -8.20 -6.42 20.30
N ARG A 268 -8.96 -7.48 20.03
CA ARG A 268 -10.44 -7.44 20.14
C ARG A 268 -10.94 -7.17 21.55
N SER A 269 -10.23 -7.66 22.57
CA SER A 269 -10.59 -7.41 23.98
C SER A 269 -10.22 -6.00 24.45
N GLY A 270 -9.30 -5.31 23.74
CA GLY A 270 -8.72 -4.04 24.17
C GLY A 270 -7.60 -4.19 25.20
N GLU A 271 -7.04 -5.40 25.37
CA GLU A 271 -5.81 -5.63 26.15
C GLU A 271 -4.60 -5.05 25.38
N VAL A 272 -4.52 -5.27 24.06
CA VAL A 272 -3.60 -4.57 23.15
C VAL A 272 -4.37 -3.45 22.50
N ARG A 273 -3.97 -2.21 22.74
CA ARG A 273 -4.63 -1.01 22.23
C ARG A 273 -3.99 -0.43 20.98
N ILE A 274 -2.70 -0.67 20.77
CA ILE A 274 -1.96 -0.18 19.62
C ILE A 274 -1.27 -1.37 18.95
N LEU A 275 -1.67 -1.66 17.72
CA LEU A 275 -1.09 -2.72 16.89
C LEU A 275 -0.31 -2.12 15.74
N LEU A 276 1.00 -2.38 15.69
CA LEU A 276 1.84 -1.99 14.55
C LEU A 276 2.01 -3.19 13.62
N GLY A 277 1.88 -2.94 12.31
CA GLY A 277 1.98 -4.00 11.33
C GLY A 277 2.24 -3.55 9.90
N SER A 278 2.81 -4.45 9.10
CA SER A 278 2.96 -4.25 7.68
C SER A 278 1.75 -4.77 6.90
N THR A 279 1.52 -4.23 5.71
CA THR A 279 0.43 -4.66 4.81
C THR A 279 0.49 -6.16 4.55
N GLY A 280 1.68 -6.69 4.24
CA GLY A 280 1.85 -8.12 3.95
C GLY A 280 1.51 -9.04 5.13
N LYS A 281 1.87 -8.66 6.36
CA LYS A 281 1.60 -9.47 7.56
C LYS A 281 0.16 -9.39 8.05
N MET A 282 -0.49 -8.26 7.80
CA MET A 282 -1.89 -8.02 8.21
C MET A 282 -2.88 -8.18 7.03
N GLY A 283 -2.39 -8.49 5.83
CA GLY A 283 -3.17 -8.46 4.60
C GLY A 283 -4.27 -9.51 4.51
N THR A 284 -4.05 -10.74 4.97
CA THR A 284 -5.02 -11.85 4.85
C THR A 284 -5.42 -12.43 6.20
N GLY A 285 -6.70 -12.79 6.34
CA GLY A 285 -7.20 -13.55 7.51
C GLY A 285 -7.30 -12.78 8.83
N THR A 286 -6.94 -11.50 8.88
CA THR A 286 -6.94 -10.71 10.10
C THR A 286 -8.35 -10.27 10.50
N ASN A 287 -8.82 -10.70 11.66
CA ASN A 287 -10.13 -10.37 12.21
C ASN A 287 -9.98 -9.66 13.56
N VAL A 288 -9.80 -8.32 13.53
CA VAL A 288 -9.44 -7.49 14.70
C VAL A 288 -10.35 -6.26 14.85
N GLN A 289 -11.37 -6.12 13.98
CA GLN A 289 -12.13 -4.89 13.82
C GLN A 289 -12.95 -4.45 15.03
N ASP A 290 -13.24 -5.33 15.98
CA ASP A 290 -14.28 -5.13 16.99
C ASP A 290 -14.19 -3.77 17.71
N ARG A 291 -13.01 -3.33 18.09
CA ARG A 291 -12.76 -2.10 18.84
C ARG A 291 -11.92 -1.07 18.10
N ILE A 292 -11.60 -1.30 16.83
CA ILE A 292 -10.74 -0.36 16.08
C ILE A 292 -11.48 0.95 15.86
N ILE A 293 -10.94 2.03 16.42
CA ILE A 293 -11.44 3.40 16.26
C ILE A 293 -10.64 4.18 15.21
N ALA A 294 -9.35 3.88 15.07
CA ALA A 294 -8.47 4.59 14.16
C ALA A 294 -7.48 3.65 13.45
N LEU A 295 -7.17 4.01 12.22
CA LEU A 295 -6.14 3.40 11.39
C LEU A 295 -5.21 4.51 10.89
N HIS A 296 -3.91 4.26 10.95
CA HIS A 296 -2.87 5.19 10.55
C HIS A 296 -2.07 4.59 9.41
N ASP A 297 -2.21 5.15 8.20
CA ASP A 297 -1.35 4.87 7.06
C ASP A 297 -0.10 5.76 7.16
N LEU A 298 0.96 5.25 7.79
CA LEU A 298 2.18 6.02 8.04
C LEU A 298 3.07 6.09 6.79
N ASP A 299 3.05 5.05 5.98
CA ASP A 299 3.73 5.00 4.69
C ASP A 299 2.78 4.72 3.53
N VAL A 300 3.24 5.02 2.33
CA VAL A 300 2.47 4.85 1.08
C VAL A 300 2.73 3.44 0.54
N PRO A 301 1.72 2.59 0.39
CA PRO A 301 1.90 1.30 -0.25
C PRO A 301 2.06 1.44 -1.78
N TRP A 302 2.46 0.35 -2.44
CA TRP A 302 2.67 0.34 -3.89
C TRP A 302 1.38 0.21 -4.72
N ARG A 303 0.33 -0.37 -4.14
CA ARG A 303 -0.90 -0.72 -4.87
C ARG A 303 -2.12 -0.06 -4.24
N PRO A 304 -3.08 0.38 -5.07
CA PRO A 304 -4.37 0.87 -4.56
C PRO A 304 -5.09 -0.16 -3.70
N SER A 305 -5.02 -1.46 -4.09
CA SER A 305 -5.61 -2.56 -3.34
C SER A 305 -5.11 -2.67 -1.90
N ASP A 306 -3.85 -2.28 -1.65
CA ASP A 306 -3.28 -2.34 -0.31
C ASP A 306 -3.95 -1.33 0.62
N LEU A 307 -4.26 -0.12 0.13
CA LEU A 307 -5.03 0.88 0.89
C LEU A 307 -6.44 0.37 1.22
N GLU A 308 -7.10 -0.27 0.26
CA GLU A 308 -8.42 -0.86 0.49
C GLU A 308 -8.35 -2.04 1.47
N GLN A 309 -7.32 -2.86 1.40
CA GLN A 309 -7.10 -3.95 2.35
C GLN A 309 -6.84 -3.42 3.75
N ARG A 310 -5.98 -2.39 3.92
CA ARG A 310 -5.74 -1.73 5.20
C ARG A 310 -7.05 -1.18 5.75
N ARG A 311 -7.79 -0.38 4.97
CA ARG A 311 -9.09 0.18 5.35
C ARG A 311 -10.10 -0.89 5.74
N GLY A 312 -10.17 -2.00 5.01
CA GLY A 312 -11.05 -3.14 5.27
C GLY A 312 -10.78 -3.88 6.59
N ARG A 313 -9.69 -3.58 7.31
CA ARG A 313 -9.45 -4.09 8.67
C ARG A 313 -10.28 -3.35 9.72
N MET A 314 -10.63 -2.12 9.46
CA MET A 314 -11.38 -1.25 10.37
C MET A 314 -12.85 -1.11 9.93
N VAL A 315 -13.09 -0.84 8.64
CA VAL A 315 -14.44 -0.68 8.07
C VAL A 315 -15.02 -2.04 7.76
N ARG A 316 -15.51 -2.72 8.80
CA ARG A 316 -15.99 -4.09 8.69
C ARG A 316 -17.14 -4.35 9.67
N GLN A 317 -18.01 -5.30 9.31
CA GLN A 317 -19.06 -5.78 10.21
C GLN A 317 -18.46 -6.31 11.52
N GLY A 318 -19.13 -6.05 12.63
CA GLY A 318 -18.68 -6.41 13.97
C GLY A 318 -17.86 -5.35 14.69
N ASN A 319 -17.50 -4.25 14.03
CA ASN A 319 -16.94 -3.09 14.72
C ASN A 319 -18.04 -2.43 15.58
N ILE A 320 -17.74 -2.19 16.86
CA ILE A 320 -18.69 -1.60 17.83
C ILE A 320 -18.87 -0.09 17.66
N ASN A 321 -17.99 0.57 16.90
CA ASN A 321 -18.04 1.99 16.69
C ASN A 321 -18.93 2.31 15.49
N ASP A 322 -19.77 3.33 15.60
CA ASP A 322 -20.57 3.83 14.47
C ASP A 322 -19.71 4.66 13.49
N LYS A 323 -18.64 5.28 13.99
CA LYS A 323 -17.71 6.11 13.23
C LYS A 323 -16.28 5.74 13.56
N VAL A 324 -15.44 5.69 12.53
CA VAL A 324 -14.00 5.36 12.63
C VAL A 324 -13.17 6.36 11.83
N HIS A 325 -11.88 6.47 12.14
CA HIS A 325 -11.00 7.48 11.58
C HIS A 325 -9.83 6.85 10.85
N LEU A 326 -9.61 7.25 9.60
CA LEU A 326 -8.47 6.86 8.78
C LEU A 326 -7.53 8.05 8.62
N TYR A 327 -6.33 7.95 9.17
CA TYR A 327 -5.29 8.98 9.07
C TYR A 327 -4.27 8.59 8.01
N ARG A 328 -4.02 9.46 7.04
CA ARG A 328 -2.94 9.33 6.06
C ARG A 328 -1.95 10.46 6.26
N TYR A 329 -0.70 10.10 6.47
CA TYR A 329 0.39 11.04 6.71
C TYR A 329 1.17 11.28 5.43
N VAL A 330 1.30 12.54 5.04
CA VAL A 330 1.95 12.95 3.78
C VAL A 330 2.98 14.03 4.08
N THR A 331 4.25 13.77 3.81
CA THR A 331 5.28 14.80 3.85
C THR A 331 5.27 15.54 2.52
N LYS A 332 4.92 16.84 2.55
CA LYS A 332 4.86 17.68 1.35
C LYS A 332 6.21 17.78 0.65
N GLY A 333 6.19 17.95 -0.66
CA GLY A 333 7.42 18.13 -1.44
C GLY A 333 8.32 16.90 -1.50
N THR A 334 7.87 15.75 -1.02
CA THR A 334 8.61 14.49 -1.08
C THR A 334 7.91 13.47 -1.99
N PHE A 335 8.53 12.32 -2.13
CA PHE A 335 7.98 11.20 -2.90
C PHE A 335 6.61 10.71 -2.38
N ASP A 336 6.25 10.98 -1.13
CA ASP A 336 4.94 10.63 -0.55
C ASP A 336 3.78 11.27 -1.30
N ALA A 337 3.83 12.59 -1.48
CA ALA A 337 2.76 13.35 -2.13
C ALA A 337 2.50 12.84 -3.55
N TYR A 338 3.58 12.59 -4.29
CA TYR A 338 3.52 12.01 -5.63
C TYR A 338 2.89 10.62 -5.62
N SER A 339 3.35 9.74 -4.72
CA SER A 339 2.86 8.36 -4.63
C SER A 339 1.38 8.27 -4.28
N TYR A 340 0.91 9.09 -3.33
CA TYR A 340 -0.52 9.13 -3.00
C TYR A 340 -1.37 9.63 -4.16
N GLN A 341 -0.94 10.68 -4.88
CA GLN A 341 -1.65 11.16 -6.06
C GLN A 341 -1.75 10.08 -7.14
N LEU A 342 -0.67 9.32 -7.35
CA LEU A 342 -0.66 8.20 -8.29
C LEU A 342 -1.65 7.11 -7.86
N LEU A 343 -1.64 6.71 -6.58
CA LEU A 343 -2.56 5.71 -6.06
C LEU A 343 -4.02 6.15 -6.14
N GLU A 344 -4.32 7.41 -5.84
CA GLU A 344 -5.68 7.95 -5.95
C GLU A 344 -6.19 7.94 -7.39
N LYS A 345 -5.35 8.32 -8.34
CA LYS A 345 -5.68 8.24 -9.76
C LYS A 345 -5.95 6.79 -10.17
N LYS A 346 -5.09 5.84 -9.80
CA LYS A 346 -5.28 4.40 -10.08
C LYS A 346 -6.56 3.88 -9.43
N GLN A 347 -6.83 4.22 -8.18
CA GLN A 347 -8.04 3.81 -7.47
C GLN A 347 -9.31 4.35 -8.12
N LYS A 348 -9.32 5.62 -8.48
CA LYS A 348 -10.45 6.24 -9.20
C LYS A 348 -10.73 5.52 -10.51
N PHE A 349 -9.69 5.18 -11.24
CA PHE A 349 -9.78 4.45 -12.49
C PHE A 349 -10.35 3.02 -12.29
N ILE A 350 -9.80 2.25 -11.34
CA ILE A 350 -10.29 0.91 -11.01
C ILE A 350 -11.77 0.97 -10.59
N SER A 351 -12.14 1.94 -9.76
CA SER A 351 -13.52 2.14 -9.33
C SER A 351 -14.45 2.41 -10.51
N GLN A 352 -14.05 3.25 -11.46
CA GLN A 352 -14.87 3.54 -12.65
C GLN A 352 -15.15 2.28 -13.46
N ILE A 353 -14.16 1.41 -13.64
CA ILE A 353 -14.33 0.14 -14.37
C ILE A 353 -15.27 -0.80 -13.61
N MET A 354 -15.05 -0.98 -12.31
CA MET A 354 -15.75 -2.01 -11.54
C MET A 354 -17.17 -1.61 -11.11
N THR A 355 -17.44 -0.32 -10.87
CA THR A 355 -18.70 0.14 -10.30
C THR A 355 -19.63 0.81 -11.30
N SER A 356 -19.13 1.29 -12.45
CA SER A 356 -19.98 1.95 -13.44
C SER A 356 -21.00 0.99 -14.03
N LYS A 357 -22.26 1.36 -13.98
CA LYS A 357 -23.34 0.65 -14.68
C LYS A 357 -23.17 0.75 -16.20
N GLU A 358 -22.63 1.86 -16.66
CA GLU A 358 -22.28 2.13 -18.05
C GLU A 358 -20.86 2.72 -18.09
N PRO A 359 -19.81 1.90 -18.16
CA PRO A 359 -18.45 2.41 -18.30
C PRO A 359 -18.33 3.16 -19.63
N GLY A 360 -17.69 4.32 -19.60
CA GLY A 360 -17.35 5.05 -20.83
C GLY A 360 -16.54 4.16 -21.77
N ARG A 361 -16.62 4.42 -23.09
CA ARG A 361 -15.92 3.59 -24.10
C ARG A 361 -14.41 3.63 -23.99
N LYS A 362 -13.86 4.68 -23.39
CA LYS A 362 -12.41 4.84 -23.18
C LYS A 362 -12.13 5.32 -21.77
N CYS A 363 -11.04 4.90 -21.23
CA CYS A 363 -10.51 5.38 -19.96
C CYS A 363 -8.98 5.46 -20.04
N ALA A 364 -8.40 6.58 -19.56
CA ALA A 364 -6.96 6.76 -19.54
C ALA A 364 -6.32 5.79 -18.54
N ASP A 365 -5.24 5.13 -18.92
CA ASP A 365 -4.41 4.38 -17.99
C ASP A 365 -3.59 5.35 -17.14
N VAL A 366 -3.51 5.10 -15.88
CA VAL A 366 -2.83 5.95 -14.91
C VAL A 366 -1.46 5.38 -14.53
N ASP A 367 -1.01 4.31 -15.15
CA ASP A 367 0.36 3.81 -15.04
C ASP A 367 1.40 4.73 -15.74
N GLN A 368 1.05 6.01 -15.91
CA GLN A 368 1.86 7.03 -16.57
C GLN A 368 2.86 7.71 -15.61
N ALA A 369 3.38 7.00 -14.62
CA ALA A 369 4.42 7.57 -13.77
C ALA A 369 5.56 6.58 -13.55
#